data_e309d0fccbb5a0669ac5622e7fdaad8c
#
_entry.id   e309d0fccbb5a0669ac5622e7fdaad8c
#
_cell.length_a   1.000
_cell.length_b   1.000
_cell.length_c   1.000
_cell.angle_alpha   90.00
_cell.angle_beta   90.00
_cell.angle_gamma   90.00
#
_symmetry.space_group_name_H-M   'P 1'
#
loop_
_entity.id
_entity.type
_entity.pdbx_description
1 polymer ?
#
loop_
_entity_poly.entity_id
_entity_poly.type
_entity_poly.pdbx_seq_one_letter_code
_entity_poly.pdbx_strand_id
1 'polypeptide(L)'
;ADAEDCVLALEDVGNPHNLGAIMRSCAHFGVKGVIVQDAGVMESGAAIRTAEGGAEHVEPITGDSFIDTLERFRKAGYAIVSTSSHNGTPLFKAELPKKMVLVLGQESDGLSDAAISSADLNIAIEGTGNVESLNVSVATGVLLAEWWRQNKA
;
A
#
# COMPACT_ATOMS: atom_id res chain seq x y z
N ALA A 1 18.18 3.46 -9.51
CA ALA A 1 16.94 2.88 -9.04
C ALA A 1 16.57 1.65 -9.88
N ASP A 2 15.92 0.69 -9.26
CA ASP A 2 15.50 -0.53 -9.95
C ASP A 2 14.43 -0.22 -10.99
N ALA A 3 14.42 -1.00 -12.08
CA ALA A 3 13.39 -0.89 -13.10
C ALA A 3 12.00 -1.26 -12.56
N GLU A 4 11.97 -2.13 -11.53
CA GLU A 4 10.76 -2.51 -10.82
C GLU A 4 10.90 -2.09 -9.37
N ASP A 5 9.93 -1.36 -8.87
CA ASP A 5 9.92 -0.92 -7.49
C ASP A 5 8.48 -0.65 -7.04
N CYS A 6 8.15 -1.13 -5.86
CA CYS A 6 6.85 -0.88 -5.26
C CYS A 6 7.04 -0.14 -3.93
N VAL A 7 6.35 0.97 -3.79
CA VAL A 7 6.28 1.75 -2.55
C VAL A 7 4.83 1.70 -2.07
N LEU A 8 4.64 1.52 -0.78
CA LEU A 8 3.31 1.51 -0.18
C LEU A 8 2.97 2.90 0.33
N ALA A 9 1.70 3.26 0.30
CA ALA A 9 1.21 4.51 0.91
C ALA A 9 -0.04 4.20 1.71
N LEU A 10 -0.06 4.61 2.97
CA LEU A 10 -1.15 4.31 3.89
C LEU A 10 -1.82 5.61 4.33
N GLU A 11 -3.11 5.73 4.02
CA GLU A 11 -3.92 6.87 4.44
C GLU A 11 -4.77 6.48 5.65
N ASP A 12 -4.52 7.13 6.78
CA ASP A 12 -5.26 6.94 8.03
C ASP A 12 -5.26 5.50 8.57
N VAL A 13 -4.20 4.76 8.33
CA VAL A 13 -4.01 3.43 8.91
C VAL A 13 -3.13 3.58 10.14
N GLY A 14 -3.74 3.47 11.32
CA GLY A 14 -3.04 3.68 12.59
C GLY A 14 -3.02 2.49 13.54
N ASN A 15 -3.75 1.42 13.24
CA ASN A 15 -3.80 0.25 14.12
C ASN A 15 -2.43 -0.46 14.12
N PRO A 16 -1.77 -0.62 15.30
CA PRO A 16 -0.42 -1.19 15.36
C PRO A 16 -0.31 -2.61 14.83
N HIS A 17 -1.34 -3.43 15.00
CA HIS A 17 -1.32 -4.81 14.50
C HIS A 17 -1.40 -4.84 12.99
N ASN A 18 -2.24 -3.99 12.38
CA ASN A 18 -2.30 -3.86 10.93
C ASN A 18 -0.97 -3.34 10.38
N LEU A 19 -0.40 -2.32 11.01
CA LEU A 19 0.88 -1.75 10.58
C LEU A 19 2.00 -2.77 10.66
N GLY A 20 2.06 -3.55 11.73
CA GLY A 20 3.04 -4.61 11.88
C GLY A 20 2.92 -5.68 10.80
N ALA A 21 1.69 -6.15 10.56
CA ALA A 21 1.42 -7.14 9.51
C ALA A 21 1.76 -6.59 8.12
N ILE A 22 1.46 -5.32 7.86
CA ILE A 22 1.81 -4.65 6.61
C ILE A 22 3.32 -4.59 6.43
N MET A 23 4.07 -4.19 7.47
CA MET A 23 5.53 -4.14 7.42
C MET A 23 6.14 -5.52 7.14
N ARG A 24 5.57 -6.55 7.74
CA ARG A 24 6.03 -7.92 7.51
C ARG A 24 5.83 -8.32 6.04
N SER A 25 4.67 -8.03 5.46
CA SER A 25 4.42 -8.29 4.04
C SER A 25 5.32 -7.47 3.14
N CYS A 26 5.55 -6.20 3.47
CA CYS A 26 6.46 -5.33 2.74
C CYS A 26 7.87 -5.91 2.71
N ALA A 27 8.38 -6.31 3.86
CA ALA A 27 9.72 -6.91 3.95
C ALA A 27 9.81 -8.20 3.13
N HIS A 28 8.76 -9.01 3.16
CA HIS A 28 8.72 -10.27 2.41
C HIS A 28 8.77 -10.04 0.90
N PHE A 29 8.07 -9.03 0.41
CA PHE A 29 7.99 -8.76 -1.03
C PHE A 29 8.95 -7.67 -1.51
N GLY A 30 9.91 -7.26 -0.68
CA GLY A 30 10.94 -6.32 -1.07
C GLY A 30 10.50 -4.86 -1.16
N VAL A 31 9.39 -4.51 -0.53
CA VAL A 31 8.94 -3.12 -0.42
C VAL A 31 9.69 -2.45 0.72
N LYS A 32 10.51 -1.45 0.42
CA LYS A 32 11.41 -0.84 1.39
C LYS A 32 10.87 0.44 2.01
N GLY A 33 9.92 1.10 1.36
CA GLY A 33 9.39 2.37 1.82
C GLY A 33 7.87 2.36 1.94
N VAL A 34 7.37 3.00 3.00
CA VAL A 34 5.95 3.17 3.23
C VAL A 34 5.67 4.64 3.53
N ILE A 35 4.90 5.27 2.65
CA ILE A 35 4.46 6.65 2.83
C ILE A 35 3.39 6.66 3.90
N VAL A 36 3.60 7.44 4.95
CA VAL A 36 2.66 7.61 6.06
C VAL A 36 2.53 9.08 6.40
N GLN A 37 1.44 9.43 7.07
CA GLN A 37 1.20 10.80 7.52
C GLN A 37 2.03 11.13 8.78
N ASP A 38 2.27 10.11 9.62
CA ASP A 38 3.06 10.23 10.84
C ASP A 38 3.94 9.00 10.98
N ALA A 39 5.26 9.19 10.95
CA ALA A 39 6.24 8.12 11.06
C ALA A 39 6.15 7.35 12.40
N GLY A 40 5.71 8.02 13.45
CA GLY A 40 5.60 7.42 14.78
C GLY A 40 4.68 6.22 14.86
N VAL A 41 3.68 6.13 13.98
CA VAL A 41 2.75 4.99 13.99
C VAL A 41 3.44 3.67 13.67
N MET A 42 4.49 3.70 12.87
CA MET A 42 5.25 2.49 12.50
C MET A 42 6.27 2.09 13.57
N GLU A 43 6.56 2.98 14.51
CA GLU A 43 7.61 2.78 15.51
C GLU A 43 7.08 2.26 16.84
N SER A 44 5.77 2.05 16.99
CA SER A 44 5.20 1.54 18.23
C SER A 44 5.70 0.13 18.52
N GLY A 45 5.84 -0.21 19.80
CA GLY A 45 6.28 -1.55 20.20
C GLY A 45 5.37 -2.66 19.69
N ALA A 46 4.05 -2.42 19.66
CA ALA A 46 3.09 -3.39 19.17
C ALA A 46 3.26 -3.64 17.65
N ALA A 47 3.47 -2.58 16.88
CA ALA A 47 3.72 -2.70 15.44
C ALA A 47 5.02 -3.47 15.17
N ILE A 48 6.08 -3.12 15.87
CA ILE A 48 7.40 -3.76 15.70
C ILE A 48 7.31 -5.26 16.04
N ARG A 49 6.64 -5.62 17.14
CA ARG A 49 6.47 -7.02 17.53
C ARG A 49 5.65 -7.81 16.50
N THR A 50 4.57 -7.22 16.01
CA THR A 50 3.72 -7.87 15.01
C THR A 50 4.45 -8.07 13.67
N ALA A 51 5.37 -7.19 13.33
CA ALA A 51 6.15 -7.28 12.11
C ALA A 51 7.15 -8.44 12.10
N GLU A 52 7.46 -9.00 13.26
CA GLU A 52 8.34 -10.18 13.41
C GLU A 52 9.69 -10.03 12.67
N GLY A 53 10.35 -8.89 12.91
CA GLY A 53 11.63 -8.58 12.26
C GLY A 53 11.49 -7.81 10.94
N GLY A 54 10.30 -7.72 10.37
CA GLY A 54 10.08 -6.99 9.13
C GLY A 54 10.33 -5.50 9.25
N ALA A 55 10.12 -4.93 10.44
CA ALA A 55 10.29 -3.49 10.66
C ALA A 55 11.71 -2.99 10.36
N GLU A 56 12.72 -3.84 10.46
CA GLU A 56 14.11 -3.48 10.16
C GLU A 56 14.35 -3.21 8.68
N HIS A 57 13.47 -3.71 7.82
CA HIS A 57 13.63 -3.65 6.37
C HIS A 57 12.73 -2.60 5.71
N VAL A 58 11.90 -1.91 6.48
CA VAL A 58 10.89 -1.00 5.97
C VAL A 58 11.02 0.36 6.64
N GLU A 59 11.15 1.41 5.84
CA GLU A 59 11.29 2.77 6.36
C GLU A 59 10.04 3.61 6.11
N PRO A 60 9.61 4.41 7.10
CA PRO A 60 8.54 5.38 6.88
C PRO A 60 9.03 6.54 6.01
N ILE A 61 8.16 6.99 5.11
CA ILE A 61 8.41 8.14 4.26
C ILE A 61 7.34 9.17 4.59
N THR A 62 7.76 10.38 4.95
CA THR A 62 6.86 11.48 5.23
C THR A 62 7.23 12.70 4.38
N GLY A 63 6.30 13.64 4.25
CA GLY A 63 6.51 14.89 3.54
C GLY A 63 5.55 15.94 4.07
N ASP A 64 5.46 17.08 3.37
CA ASP A 64 4.59 18.19 3.80
C ASP A 64 3.12 17.80 3.82
N SER A 65 2.69 17.01 2.83
CA SER A 65 1.37 16.40 2.84
C SER A 65 1.43 15.05 2.15
N PHE A 66 0.44 14.21 2.46
CA PHE A 66 0.32 12.88 1.86
C PHE A 66 0.19 12.97 0.33
N ILE A 67 -0.70 13.84 -0.14
CA ILE A 67 -0.94 14.01 -1.59
C ILE A 67 0.28 14.57 -2.30
N ASP A 68 0.97 15.55 -1.71
CA ASP A 68 2.19 16.10 -2.30
C ASP A 68 3.28 15.05 -2.42
N THR A 69 3.38 14.16 -1.43
CA THR A 69 4.33 13.06 -1.47
C THR A 69 4.00 12.09 -2.62
N LEU A 70 2.73 11.77 -2.84
CA LEU A 70 2.32 10.95 -3.98
C LEU A 70 2.73 11.61 -5.30
N GLU A 71 2.53 12.92 -5.44
CA GLU A 71 2.90 13.65 -6.65
C GLU A 71 4.41 13.64 -6.89
N ARG A 72 5.21 13.70 -5.84
CA ARG A 72 6.67 13.59 -5.98
C ARG A 72 7.08 12.24 -6.58
N PHE A 73 6.44 11.17 -6.13
CA PHE A 73 6.70 9.84 -6.67
C PHE A 73 6.24 9.74 -8.12
N ARG A 74 5.08 10.33 -8.45
CA ARG A 74 4.62 10.35 -9.85
C ARG A 74 5.66 11.04 -10.75
N LYS A 75 6.17 12.18 -10.33
CA LYS A 75 7.21 12.91 -11.10
C LYS A 75 8.49 12.12 -11.22
N ALA A 76 8.76 11.23 -10.28
CA ALA A 76 9.92 10.34 -10.32
C ALA A 76 9.70 9.08 -11.16
N GLY A 77 8.54 8.96 -11.81
CA GLY A 77 8.25 7.85 -12.72
C GLY A 77 7.40 6.73 -12.15
N TYR A 78 6.83 6.92 -10.95
CA TYR A 78 5.95 5.93 -10.34
C TYR A 78 4.49 6.17 -10.77
N ALA A 79 3.77 5.12 -11.10
CA ALA A 79 2.33 5.19 -11.28
C ALA A 79 1.66 5.07 -9.92
N ILE A 80 0.66 5.90 -9.67
CA ILE A 80 -0.09 5.86 -8.42
C ILE A 80 -1.28 4.94 -8.60
N VAL A 81 -1.36 3.91 -7.78
CA VAL A 81 -2.40 2.88 -7.85
C VAL A 81 -3.22 2.93 -6.57
N SER A 82 -4.48 3.32 -6.69
CA SER A 82 -5.41 3.30 -5.57
C SER A 82 -6.15 1.98 -5.49
N THR A 83 -6.73 1.72 -4.34
CA THR A 83 -7.50 0.50 -4.09
C THR A 83 -8.93 0.87 -3.72
N SER A 84 -9.88 0.06 -4.16
CA SER A 84 -11.30 0.26 -3.90
C SER A 84 -11.96 -1.10 -3.67
N SER A 85 -13.00 -1.11 -2.84
CA SER A 85 -13.80 -2.33 -2.64
C SER A 85 -14.86 -2.52 -3.72
N HIS A 86 -15.23 -1.46 -4.46
CA HIS A 86 -16.40 -1.50 -5.36
C HIS A 86 -16.13 -1.12 -6.80
N ASN A 87 -15.27 -0.16 -7.04
CA ASN A 87 -15.06 0.40 -8.37
C ASN A 87 -13.59 0.37 -8.73
N GLY A 88 -13.22 -0.46 -9.65
CA GLY A 88 -11.85 -0.50 -10.11
C GLY A 88 -11.63 -1.66 -11.05
N THR A 89 -10.48 -1.69 -11.64
CA THR A 89 -10.08 -2.82 -12.46
C THR A 89 -9.84 -4.02 -11.55
N PRO A 90 -10.44 -5.18 -11.82
CA PRO A 90 -10.18 -6.37 -11.04
C PRO A 90 -8.69 -6.69 -11.00
N LEU A 91 -8.16 -6.97 -9.81
CA LEU A 91 -6.72 -7.17 -9.61
C LEU A 91 -6.10 -8.16 -10.58
N PHE A 92 -6.76 -9.31 -10.76
CA PHE A 92 -6.19 -10.39 -11.57
C PHE A 92 -6.35 -10.18 -13.08
N LYS A 93 -7.04 -9.10 -13.48
CA LYS A 93 -7.15 -8.67 -14.88
C LYS A 93 -6.30 -7.43 -15.16
N ALA A 94 -5.73 -6.82 -14.12
CA ALA A 94 -4.97 -5.60 -14.24
C ALA A 94 -3.51 -5.91 -14.54
N GLU A 95 -2.90 -5.07 -15.36
CA GLU A 95 -1.45 -5.05 -15.54
C GLU A 95 -0.89 -4.03 -14.55
N LEU A 96 -0.21 -4.52 -13.52
CA LEU A 96 0.34 -3.66 -12.48
C LEU A 96 1.62 -2.99 -12.95
N PRO A 97 1.77 -1.66 -12.74
CA PRO A 97 2.97 -0.95 -13.15
C PRO A 97 4.23 -1.51 -12.48
N LYS A 98 5.33 -1.50 -13.21
CA LYS A 98 6.63 -1.94 -12.69
C LYS A 98 7.13 -1.06 -11.57
N LYS A 99 6.94 0.26 -11.72
CA LYS A 99 7.21 1.23 -10.66
C LYS A 99 5.87 1.77 -10.19
N MET A 100 5.46 1.39 -9.00
CA MET A 100 4.15 1.80 -8.51
C MET A 100 4.19 2.24 -7.05
N VAL A 101 3.33 3.19 -6.71
CA VAL A 101 2.95 3.50 -5.35
C VAL A 101 1.55 2.92 -5.14
N LEU A 102 1.45 1.98 -4.23
CA LEU A 102 0.18 1.33 -3.91
C LEU A 102 -0.45 2.02 -2.71
N VAL A 103 -1.60 2.63 -2.90
CA VAL A 103 -2.29 3.43 -1.88
C VAL A 103 -3.42 2.64 -1.26
N LEU A 104 -3.36 2.49 0.07
CA LEU A 104 -4.37 1.77 0.86
C LEU A 104 -4.92 2.70 1.95
N GLY A 105 -6.20 2.57 2.23
CA GLY A 105 -6.88 3.30 3.29
C GLY A 105 -7.43 2.37 4.36
N GLN A 106 -7.93 2.95 5.45
CA GLN A 106 -8.56 2.17 6.49
C GLN A 106 -9.88 1.55 6.02
N GLU A 107 -10.28 0.47 6.68
CA GLU A 107 -11.39 -0.36 6.25
C GLU A 107 -12.74 0.34 6.24
N SER A 108 -13.02 1.17 7.25
CA SER A 108 -14.35 1.76 7.44
C SER A 108 -14.67 2.85 6.42
N ASP A 109 -13.69 3.69 6.12
CA ASP A 109 -13.90 4.88 5.28
C ASP A 109 -13.25 4.76 3.90
N GLY A 110 -12.33 3.80 3.71
CA GLY A 110 -11.56 3.69 2.49
C GLY A 110 -10.65 4.89 2.26
N LEU A 111 -10.35 5.17 1.01
CA LEU A 111 -9.51 6.30 0.63
C LEU A 111 -10.31 7.58 0.51
N SER A 112 -9.67 8.71 0.80
CA SER A 112 -10.24 10.03 0.57
C SER A 112 -10.44 10.28 -0.93
N ASP A 113 -11.33 11.20 -1.27
CA ASP A 113 -11.54 11.61 -2.66
C ASP A 113 -10.26 12.17 -3.28
N ALA A 114 -9.46 12.89 -2.49
CA ALA A 114 -8.19 13.43 -2.96
C ALA A 114 -7.21 12.33 -3.33
N ALA A 115 -7.11 11.27 -2.53
CA ALA A 115 -6.24 10.13 -2.81
C ALA A 115 -6.69 9.39 -4.08
N ILE A 116 -7.98 9.14 -4.21
CA ILE A 116 -8.55 8.49 -5.39
C ILE A 116 -8.31 9.33 -6.65
N SER A 117 -8.51 10.64 -6.56
CA SER A 117 -8.31 11.56 -7.69
C SER A 117 -6.84 11.68 -8.11
N SER A 118 -5.91 11.41 -7.19
CA SER A 118 -4.46 11.42 -7.49
C SER A 118 -3.99 10.17 -8.20
N ALA A 119 -4.81 9.12 -8.26
CA ALA A 119 -4.40 7.84 -8.79
C ALA A 119 -4.44 7.77 -10.32
N ASP A 120 -3.49 7.05 -10.88
CA ASP A 120 -3.45 6.74 -12.32
C ASP A 120 -4.26 5.49 -12.64
N LEU A 121 -4.42 4.61 -11.67
CA LEU A 121 -5.13 3.35 -11.81
C LEU A 121 -5.83 3.01 -10.50
N ASN A 122 -7.04 2.51 -10.57
CA ASN A 122 -7.77 2.04 -9.41
C ASN A 122 -8.03 0.54 -9.53
N ILE A 123 -7.64 -0.21 -8.51
CA ILE A 123 -7.69 -1.68 -8.48
C ILE A 123 -8.72 -2.13 -7.44
N ALA A 124 -9.46 -3.17 -7.78
CA ALA A 124 -10.38 -3.82 -6.85
C ALA A 124 -10.01 -5.30 -6.68
N ILE A 125 -10.05 -5.78 -5.44
CA ILE A 125 -9.93 -7.21 -5.17
C ILE A 125 -11.33 -7.80 -5.20
N GLU A 126 -11.61 -8.62 -6.20
CA GLU A 126 -12.92 -9.23 -6.34
C GLU A 126 -13.11 -10.39 -5.38
N GLY A 127 -14.34 -10.57 -4.94
CA GLY A 127 -14.74 -11.69 -4.10
C GLY A 127 -16.23 -11.98 -4.30
N THR A 128 -16.81 -12.69 -3.36
CA THR A 128 -18.23 -13.11 -3.45
C THR A 128 -19.23 -11.97 -3.26
N GLY A 129 -18.80 -10.89 -2.61
CA GLY A 129 -19.68 -9.81 -2.19
C GLY A 129 -20.34 -10.04 -0.83
N ASN A 130 -20.06 -11.17 -0.17
CA ASN A 130 -20.65 -11.47 1.14
C ASN A 130 -20.14 -10.53 2.23
N VAL A 131 -18.97 -9.95 2.06
CA VAL A 131 -18.43 -8.87 2.89
C VAL A 131 -17.96 -7.74 1.97
N GLU A 132 -17.92 -6.52 2.48
CA GLU A 132 -17.60 -5.37 1.64
C GLU A 132 -16.13 -5.31 1.23
N SER A 133 -15.22 -5.66 2.15
CA SER A 133 -13.80 -5.53 1.91
C SER A 133 -13.01 -6.48 2.79
N LEU A 134 -11.72 -6.63 2.44
CA LEU A 134 -10.76 -7.34 3.27
C LEU A 134 -10.15 -6.40 4.30
N ASN A 135 -9.64 -6.95 5.39
CA ASN A 135 -8.77 -6.22 6.31
C ASN A 135 -7.60 -5.63 5.53
N VAL A 136 -7.18 -4.41 5.88
CA VAL A 136 -6.14 -3.69 5.11
C VAL A 136 -4.82 -4.46 5.04
N SER A 137 -4.42 -5.15 6.10
CA SER A 137 -3.18 -5.92 6.07
C SER A 137 -3.29 -7.16 5.18
N VAL A 138 -4.46 -7.77 5.15
CA VAL A 138 -4.74 -8.92 4.25
C VAL A 138 -4.75 -8.44 2.80
N ALA A 139 -5.42 -7.34 2.52
CA ALA A 139 -5.44 -6.75 1.18
C ALA A 139 -4.02 -6.41 0.69
N THR A 140 -3.20 -5.87 1.58
CA THR A 140 -1.80 -5.57 1.27
C THR A 140 -1.05 -6.81 0.80
N GLY A 141 -1.19 -7.92 1.53
CA GLY A 141 -0.53 -9.17 1.16
C GLY A 141 -0.97 -9.69 -0.20
N VAL A 142 -2.28 -9.64 -0.48
CA VAL A 142 -2.82 -10.09 -1.77
C VAL A 142 -2.29 -9.22 -2.91
N LEU A 143 -2.32 -7.91 -2.75
CA LEU A 143 -1.87 -6.97 -3.78
C LEU A 143 -0.37 -7.08 -4.04
N LEU A 144 0.45 -7.17 -3.01
CA LEU A 144 1.89 -7.31 -3.16
C LEU A 144 2.28 -8.65 -3.76
N ALA A 145 1.57 -9.73 -3.42
CA ALA A 145 1.81 -11.04 -4.03
C ALA A 145 1.57 -11.00 -5.54
N GLU A 146 0.50 -10.35 -5.97
CA GLU A 146 0.20 -10.24 -7.40
C GLU A 146 1.21 -9.33 -8.12
N TRP A 147 1.63 -8.21 -7.51
CA TRP A 147 2.68 -7.38 -8.08
C TRP A 147 3.99 -8.16 -8.24
N TRP A 148 4.36 -8.93 -7.22
CA TRP A 148 5.56 -9.78 -7.26
C TRP A 148 5.46 -10.80 -8.41
N ARG A 149 4.31 -11.47 -8.53
CA ARG A 149 4.11 -12.45 -9.60
C ARG A 149 4.30 -11.82 -10.97
N GLN A 150 3.75 -10.63 -11.19
CA GLN A 150 3.83 -9.97 -12.50
C GLN A 150 5.23 -9.42 -12.80
N ASN A 151 5.99 -8.99 -11.80
CA ASN A 151 7.21 -8.20 -12.02
C ASN A 151 8.50 -8.87 -11.57
N LYS A 152 8.45 -9.81 -10.64
CA LYS A 152 9.65 -10.42 -10.05
C LYS A 152 9.74 -11.94 -10.22
N ALA A 153 8.61 -12.60 -10.36
CA ALA A 153 8.61 -14.06 -10.49
C ALA A 153 8.98 -14.54 -11.88
#